data_4c39e097204aba596ff98bff47122e70
#
_entry.id   4c39e097204aba596ff98bff47122e70
#
_cell.length_a   1.000
_cell.length_b   1.000
_cell.length_c   1.000
_cell.angle_alpha   90.00
_cell.angle_beta   90.00
_cell.angle_gamma   90.00
#
_symmetry.space_group_name_H-M   'P 1'
#
loop_
_entity.id
_entity.type
_entity.pdbx_description
1 polymer ?
#
loop_
_entity_poly.entity_id
_entity_poly.type
_entity_poly.pdbx_seq_one_letter_code
_entity_poly.pdbx_strand_id
1 'polypeptide(L)'
;MIVTLKDGSKKEYAEAKSVIDIAYDISEGLARAACAGEVNGEVVDLRTVIDSDCELNILTAKDEKGLAVLRHTASHVLAQAVQTLFPDAKVAIGPSIDTGFYYDFDCPPFSRDDLDAIEKEMKKIIKKGAKIERFTKSREDAIAYFQEKNEPYKVELIEDLPEGSEISFYSQGDWTDLCAGPHLMSVKGVKAFKLLSSSSAYWRGSEKNAMLTRIYGTAYASKDELKEHLEQMEEAKRRDHNKLGREMKIFTTVDVIGQGLPLIMPNGVIMMQELQRWIEDEETKRGYIRTKTPLMAKSDLYKISGHWDHYKEGMFVLGDEETDKEVFALRPMTCPFQYYVYKAEQHSYRDLPLRYGETSTLFRNEDSGEMHGLTRVRQFTISEGHLIVRPDQMVKEFKDCIALAQYCLQVLGVEEDVTYHLS
;
A
#
# COMPACT_ATOMS: atom_id res chain seq x y z
N MET A 1 -38.72 -10.58 -2.74
CA MET A 1 -37.61 -9.63 -2.82
C MET A 1 -37.12 -9.49 -4.25
N ILE A 2 -36.66 -8.32 -4.63
CA ILE A 2 -36.13 -8.02 -5.95
C ILE A 2 -34.62 -7.82 -5.83
N VAL A 3 -33.84 -8.63 -6.52
CA VAL A 3 -32.39 -8.50 -6.59
C VAL A 3 -32.00 -7.88 -7.93
N THR A 4 -31.39 -6.69 -7.88
CA THR A 4 -30.88 -5.99 -9.07
C THR A 4 -29.42 -6.36 -9.26
N LEU A 5 -29.07 -6.95 -10.40
CA LEU A 5 -27.70 -7.37 -10.72
C LEU A 5 -26.89 -6.22 -11.34
N LYS A 6 -25.56 -6.36 -11.40
CA LYS A 6 -24.62 -5.34 -11.92
C LYS A 6 -24.95 -4.88 -13.35
N ASP A 7 -25.54 -5.73 -14.18
CA ASP A 7 -25.96 -5.41 -15.54
C ASP A 7 -27.33 -4.71 -15.62
N GLY A 8 -27.94 -4.40 -14.47
CA GLY A 8 -29.27 -3.79 -14.37
C GLY A 8 -30.42 -4.78 -14.48
N SER A 9 -30.17 -6.05 -14.73
CA SER A 9 -31.24 -7.07 -14.74
C SER A 9 -31.80 -7.31 -13.35
N LYS A 10 -33.11 -7.62 -13.26
CA LYS A 10 -33.80 -7.86 -11.99
C LYS A 10 -34.26 -9.30 -11.90
N LYS A 11 -34.01 -9.91 -10.76
CA LYS A 11 -34.52 -11.25 -10.43
C LYS A 11 -35.44 -11.12 -9.22
N GLU A 12 -36.63 -11.73 -9.32
CA GLU A 12 -37.62 -11.74 -8.26
C GLU A 12 -37.62 -13.10 -7.56
N TYR A 13 -37.59 -13.09 -6.23
CA TYR A 13 -37.59 -14.27 -5.39
C TYR A 13 -38.72 -14.20 -4.36
N ALA A 14 -39.45 -15.30 -4.23
CA ALA A 14 -40.56 -15.42 -3.26
C ALA A 14 -40.07 -15.57 -1.82
N GLU A 15 -38.86 -16.15 -1.64
CA GLU A 15 -38.25 -16.44 -0.35
C GLU A 15 -36.83 -15.88 -0.29
N ALA A 16 -36.30 -15.71 0.94
CA ALA A 16 -34.93 -15.35 1.18
C ALA A 16 -33.96 -16.39 0.60
N LYS A 17 -32.86 -15.92 -0.01
CA LYS A 17 -31.85 -16.82 -0.63
C LYS A 17 -30.44 -16.38 -0.25
N SER A 18 -29.56 -17.37 -0.14
CA SER A 18 -28.13 -17.07 0.01
C SER A 18 -27.52 -16.49 -1.29
N VAL A 19 -26.47 -15.70 -1.14
CA VAL A 19 -25.72 -15.14 -2.28
C VAL A 19 -25.26 -16.26 -3.24
N ILE A 20 -24.81 -17.41 -2.70
CA ILE A 20 -24.36 -18.52 -3.53
C ILE A 20 -25.52 -19.17 -4.29
N ASP A 21 -26.71 -19.29 -3.69
CA ASP A 21 -27.88 -19.83 -4.39
C ASP A 21 -28.34 -18.91 -5.52
N ILE A 22 -28.29 -17.58 -5.30
CA ILE A 22 -28.55 -16.60 -6.36
C ILE A 22 -27.53 -16.71 -7.48
N ALA A 23 -26.25 -16.93 -7.15
CA ALA A 23 -25.21 -17.16 -8.16
C ALA A 23 -25.46 -18.43 -8.99
N TYR A 24 -25.95 -19.51 -8.37
CA TYR A 24 -26.40 -20.73 -9.08
C TYR A 24 -27.58 -20.47 -10.00
N ASP A 25 -28.57 -19.68 -9.57
CA ASP A 25 -29.72 -19.30 -10.39
C ASP A 25 -29.33 -18.43 -11.61
N ILE A 26 -28.18 -17.77 -11.56
CA ILE A 26 -27.63 -17.03 -12.70
C ILE A 26 -26.91 -18.00 -13.65
N SER A 27 -25.93 -18.72 -13.14
CA SER A 27 -25.26 -19.81 -13.86
C SER A 27 -24.37 -20.65 -12.94
N GLU A 28 -24.26 -21.96 -13.23
CA GLU A 28 -23.32 -22.85 -12.54
C GLU A 28 -21.85 -22.38 -12.67
N GLY A 29 -21.50 -21.79 -13.82
CA GLY A 29 -20.15 -21.29 -14.08
C GLY A 29 -19.80 -20.13 -13.15
N LEU A 30 -20.73 -19.19 -12.96
CA LEU A 30 -20.58 -18.06 -12.06
C LEU A 30 -20.50 -18.53 -10.60
N ALA A 31 -21.39 -19.41 -10.17
CA ALA A 31 -21.39 -19.95 -8.81
C ALA A 31 -20.07 -20.67 -8.46
N ARG A 32 -19.48 -21.42 -9.42
CA ARG A 32 -18.17 -22.06 -9.23
C ARG A 32 -17.00 -21.08 -9.17
N ALA A 33 -17.13 -19.91 -9.80
CA ALA A 33 -16.10 -18.86 -9.81
C ALA A 33 -16.28 -17.83 -8.70
N ALA A 34 -17.46 -17.80 -8.06
CA ALA A 34 -17.81 -16.83 -7.04
C ALA A 34 -16.87 -16.93 -5.82
N CYS A 35 -16.40 -15.78 -5.36
CA CYS A 35 -15.59 -15.59 -4.16
C CYS A 35 -16.38 -14.93 -3.02
N ALA A 36 -17.23 -13.96 -3.35
CA ALA A 36 -18.07 -13.21 -2.42
C ALA A 36 -19.26 -12.57 -3.15
N GLY A 37 -20.18 -11.98 -2.40
CA GLY A 37 -21.17 -11.03 -2.91
C GLY A 37 -20.82 -9.61 -2.53
N GLU A 38 -21.28 -8.65 -3.33
CA GLU A 38 -21.29 -7.24 -2.95
C GLU A 38 -22.75 -6.78 -2.93
N VAL A 39 -23.27 -6.56 -1.73
CA VAL A 39 -24.66 -6.18 -1.49
C VAL A 39 -24.71 -4.72 -1.13
N ASN A 40 -25.39 -3.89 -1.93
CA ASN A 40 -25.47 -2.44 -1.74
C ASN A 40 -24.08 -1.76 -1.51
N GLY A 41 -23.01 -2.29 -2.16
CA GLY A 41 -21.64 -1.78 -2.02
C GLY A 41 -20.79 -2.45 -0.94
N GLU A 42 -21.38 -3.23 -0.04
CA GLU A 42 -20.67 -3.96 1.02
C GLU A 42 -20.34 -5.39 0.60
N VAL A 43 -19.10 -5.83 0.86
CA VAL A 43 -18.64 -7.20 0.55
C VAL A 43 -19.13 -8.14 1.62
N VAL A 44 -19.88 -9.16 1.20
CA VAL A 44 -20.48 -10.16 2.08
C VAL A 44 -20.06 -11.57 1.70
N ASP A 45 -20.12 -12.50 2.67
CA ASP A 45 -19.86 -13.91 2.44
C ASP A 45 -20.92 -14.53 1.50
N LEU A 46 -20.53 -15.50 0.72
CA LEU A 46 -21.46 -16.24 -0.18
C LEU A 46 -22.60 -16.95 0.56
N ARG A 47 -22.42 -17.21 1.87
CA ARG A 47 -23.42 -17.82 2.75
C ARG A 47 -24.44 -16.83 3.27
N THR A 48 -24.19 -15.52 3.11
CA THR A 48 -25.10 -14.47 3.55
C THR A 48 -26.46 -14.62 2.88
N VAL A 49 -27.51 -14.62 3.69
CA VAL A 49 -28.89 -14.73 3.22
C VAL A 49 -29.42 -13.31 2.93
N ILE A 50 -29.95 -13.13 1.73
CA ILE A 50 -30.63 -11.91 1.29
C ILE A 50 -32.13 -12.13 1.51
N ASP A 51 -32.76 -11.21 2.23
CA ASP A 51 -34.19 -11.26 2.60
C ASP A 51 -34.97 -10.01 2.17
N SER A 52 -34.31 -9.01 1.62
CA SER A 52 -34.87 -7.73 1.22
C SER A 52 -34.38 -7.31 -0.17
N ASP A 53 -35.01 -6.29 -0.76
CA ASP A 53 -34.59 -5.74 -2.05
C ASP A 53 -33.20 -5.14 -1.95
N CYS A 54 -32.32 -5.49 -2.91
CA CYS A 54 -30.95 -5.04 -2.91
C CYS A 54 -30.33 -4.99 -4.32
N GLU A 55 -29.20 -4.28 -4.40
CA GLU A 55 -28.26 -4.44 -5.50
C GLU A 55 -27.23 -5.52 -5.14
N LEU A 56 -27.04 -6.48 -6.03
CA LEU A 56 -26.10 -7.59 -5.82
C LEU A 56 -25.14 -7.72 -7.00
N ASN A 57 -23.86 -7.70 -6.71
CA ASN A 57 -22.79 -8.09 -7.62
C ASN A 57 -22.11 -9.37 -7.12
N ILE A 58 -21.98 -10.39 -7.96
CA ILE A 58 -21.24 -11.62 -7.62
C ILE A 58 -19.77 -11.38 -7.97
N LEU A 59 -18.93 -11.33 -6.94
CA LEU A 59 -17.50 -11.09 -7.06
C LEU A 59 -16.76 -12.40 -7.35
N THR A 60 -15.86 -12.38 -8.31
CA THR A 60 -14.96 -13.48 -8.67
C THR A 60 -13.51 -13.09 -8.38
N ALA A 61 -12.58 -14.04 -8.51
CA ALA A 61 -11.15 -13.73 -8.35
C ALA A 61 -10.55 -12.83 -9.47
N LYS A 62 -11.37 -12.44 -10.45
CA LYS A 62 -11.01 -11.40 -11.45
C LYS A 62 -11.29 -9.99 -10.94
N ASP A 63 -12.16 -9.87 -9.94
CA ASP A 63 -12.47 -8.62 -9.27
C ASP A 63 -11.50 -8.44 -8.09
N GLU A 64 -10.99 -7.25 -7.85
CA GLU A 64 -10.05 -6.97 -6.77
C GLU A 64 -10.57 -7.43 -5.40
N LYS A 65 -11.82 -7.08 -5.06
CA LYS A 65 -12.47 -7.50 -3.83
C LYS A 65 -12.64 -9.03 -3.74
N GLY A 66 -12.93 -9.70 -4.85
CA GLY A 66 -13.05 -11.16 -4.92
C GLY A 66 -11.67 -11.86 -4.79
N LEU A 67 -10.62 -11.27 -5.37
CA LEU A 67 -9.26 -11.75 -5.21
C LEU A 67 -8.77 -11.60 -3.76
N ALA A 68 -9.16 -10.54 -3.07
CA ALA A 68 -8.87 -10.36 -1.65
C ALA A 68 -9.46 -11.50 -0.79
N VAL A 69 -10.69 -11.95 -1.09
CA VAL A 69 -11.32 -13.09 -0.40
C VAL A 69 -10.60 -14.42 -0.68
N LEU A 70 -10.12 -14.62 -1.91
CA LEU A 70 -9.30 -15.78 -2.26
C LEU A 70 -7.98 -15.77 -1.46
N ARG A 71 -7.30 -14.63 -1.39
CA ARG A 71 -6.07 -14.42 -0.63
C ARG A 71 -6.28 -14.61 0.87
N HIS A 72 -7.37 -14.10 1.41
CA HIS A 72 -7.75 -14.31 2.80
C HIS A 72 -8.00 -15.81 3.09
N THR A 73 -8.64 -16.54 2.19
CA THR A 73 -8.78 -17.99 2.33
C THR A 73 -7.43 -18.71 2.25
N ALA A 74 -6.51 -18.25 1.39
CA ALA A 74 -5.16 -18.79 1.31
C ALA A 74 -4.36 -18.60 2.60
N SER A 75 -4.57 -17.49 3.32
CA SER A 75 -3.92 -17.25 4.63
C SER A 75 -4.39 -18.26 5.69
N HIS A 76 -5.67 -18.64 5.69
CA HIS A 76 -6.18 -19.70 6.58
C HIS A 76 -5.63 -21.08 6.22
N VAL A 77 -5.47 -21.39 4.92
CA VAL A 77 -4.80 -22.63 4.48
C VAL A 77 -3.33 -22.65 4.93
N LEU A 78 -2.66 -21.48 4.89
CA LEU A 78 -1.30 -21.33 5.43
C LEU A 78 -1.27 -21.60 6.92
N ALA A 79 -2.17 -21.01 7.70
CA ALA A 79 -2.23 -21.19 9.16
C ALA A 79 -2.45 -22.65 9.54
N GLN A 80 -3.38 -23.34 8.88
CA GLN A 80 -3.59 -24.78 9.08
C GLN A 80 -2.35 -25.60 8.73
N ALA A 81 -1.65 -25.27 7.63
CA ALA A 81 -0.44 -25.99 7.22
C ALA A 81 0.70 -25.81 8.24
N VAL A 82 0.87 -24.58 8.75
CA VAL A 82 1.87 -24.30 9.79
C VAL A 82 1.55 -25.07 11.05
N GLN A 83 0.33 -25.01 11.60
CA GLN A 83 -0.01 -25.75 12.82
C GLN A 83 0.01 -27.28 12.65
N THR A 84 -0.18 -27.78 11.42
CA THR A 84 -0.05 -29.21 11.11
C THR A 84 1.42 -29.68 11.22
N LEU A 85 2.37 -28.85 10.77
CA LEU A 85 3.80 -29.17 10.78
C LEU A 85 4.51 -28.73 12.07
N PHE A 86 4.03 -27.65 12.67
CA PHE A 86 4.58 -27.01 13.86
C PHE A 86 3.45 -26.80 14.90
N PRO A 87 3.05 -27.84 15.62
CA PRO A 87 1.89 -27.80 16.54
C PRO A 87 2.01 -26.78 17.67
N ASP A 88 3.23 -26.41 18.03
CA ASP A 88 3.50 -25.42 19.09
C ASP A 88 3.39 -23.97 18.62
N ALA A 89 3.32 -23.72 17.31
CA ALA A 89 3.16 -22.37 16.73
C ALA A 89 1.77 -21.82 17.07
N LYS A 90 1.73 -20.63 17.73
CA LYS A 90 0.48 -19.94 18.03
C LYS A 90 0.09 -19.04 16.89
N VAL A 91 -1.19 -19.05 16.57
CA VAL A 91 -1.73 -18.24 15.47
C VAL A 91 -2.19 -16.87 15.97
N ALA A 92 -1.83 -15.82 15.25
CA ALA A 92 -2.26 -14.46 15.55
C ALA A 92 -3.28 -13.95 14.51
N ILE A 93 -2.84 -13.27 13.47
CA ILE A 93 -3.73 -12.71 12.42
C ILE A 93 -3.19 -13.00 11.02
N GLY A 94 -4.11 -13.09 10.05
CA GLY A 94 -3.77 -13.41 8.65
C GLY A 94 -4.65 -12.71 7.63
N PRO A 95 -4.52 -11.37 7.44
CA PRO A 95 -5.31 -10.65 6.45
C PRO A 95 -4.81 -10.86 5.01
N SER A 96 -5.66 -10.55 4.04
CA SER A 96 -5.23 -10.26 2.68
C SER A 96 -4.62 -8.86 2.61
N ILE A 97 -3.70 -8.68 1.66
CA ILE A 97 -3.09 -7.41 1.28
C ILE A 97 -3.16 -7.25 -0.24
N ASP A 98 -2.89 -6.06 -0.76
CA ASP A 98 -3.04 -5.73 -2.19
C ASP A 98 -2.30 -6.69 -3.13
N THR A 99 -1.12 -7.18 -2.73
CA THR A 99 -0.29 -8.06 -3.55
C THR A 99 -0.30 -9.52 -3.11
N GLY A 100 -1.05 -9.86 -2.04
CA GLY A 100 -1.02 -11.22 -1.51
C GLY A 100 -1.76 -11.37 -0.18
N PHE A 101 -1.13 -12.07 0.73
CA PHE A 101 -1.58 -12.27 2.11
C PHE A 101 -0.38 -12.51 3.02
N TYR A 102 -0.61 -12.38 4.32
CA TYR A 102 0.34 -12.88 5.30
C TYR A 102 -0.38 -13.59 6.45
N TYR A 103 0.38 -14.25 7.29
CA TYR A 103 -0.09 -14.74 8.58
C TYR A 103 1.03 -14.64 9.62
N ASP A 104 0.68 -14.21 10.83
CA ASP A 104 1.58 -14.02 11.96
C ASP A 104 1.49 -15.19 12.93
N PHE A 105 2.65 -15.70 13.32
CA PHE A 105 2.82 -16.84 14.23
C PHE A 105 3.76 -16.48 15.37
N ASP A 106 3.41 -16.88 16.59
CA ASP A 106 4.36 -16.90 17.70
C ASP A 106 5.09 -18.24 17.69
N CYS A 107 6.26 -18.22 17.08
CA CYS A 107 7.16 -19.36 16.92
C CYS A 107 8.56 -18.89 16.49
N PRO A 108 9.59 -19.76 16.54
CA PRO A 108 10.89 -19.46 15.95
C PRO A 108 10.80 -19.13 14.45
N PRO A 109 11.76 -18.35 13.91
CA PRO A 109 11.79 -18.00 12.48
C PRO A 109 11.84 -19.25 11.58
N PHE A 110 11.07 -19.20 10.48
CA PHE A 110 11.06 -20.26 9.48
C PHE A 110 12.24 -20.12 8.51
N SER A 111 12.90 -21.24 8.23
CA SER A 111 13.89 -21.37 7.17
C SER A 111 13.23 -21.45 5.78
N ARG A 112 14.04 -21.41 4.73
CA ARG A 112 13.54 -21.63 3.36
C ARG A 112 12.99 -23.04 3.18
N ASP A 113 13.64 -24.04 3.77
CA ASP A 113 13.18 -25.44 3.71
C ASP A 113 11.84 -25.63 4.43
N ASP A 114 11.62 -24.90 5.54
CA ASP A 114 10.34 -24.90 6.24
C ASP A 114 9.24 -24.31 5.37
N LEU A 115 9.49 -23.17 4.70
CA LEU A 115 8.51 -22.58 3.76
C LEU A 115 8.15 -23.54 2.63
N ASP A 116 9.12 -24.28 2.09
CA ASP A 116 8.88 -25.28 1.05
C ASP A 116 8.08 -26.49 1.59
N ALA A 117 8.29 -26.89 2.84
CA ALA A 117 7.50 -27.93 3.52
C ALA A 117 6.05 -27.44 3.76
N ILE A 118 5.88 -26.23 4.26
CA ILE A 118 4.58 -25.60 4.50
C ILE A 118 3.80 -25.49 3.17
N GLU A 119 4.44 -25.05 2.09
CA GLU A 119 3.79 -24.96 0.76
C GLU A 119 3.33 -26.33 0.25
N LYS A 120 4.10 -27.38 0.50
CA LYS A 120 3.70 -28.74 0.18
C LYS A 120 2.48 -29.21 1.00
N GLU A 121 2.43 -28.84 2.28
CA GLU A 121 1.30 -29.19 3.15
C GLU A 121 0.04 -28.42 2.76
N MET A 122 0.16 -27.12 2.43
CA MET A 122 -0.94 -26.33 1.85
C MET A 122 -1.53 -27.01 0.62
N LYS A 123 -0.68 -27.50 -0.29
CA LYS A 123 -1.14 -28.25 -1.50
C LYS A 123 -1.92 -29.51 -1.12
N LYS A 124 -1.54 -30.22 -0.05
CA LYS A 124 -2.28 -31.39 0.44
C LYS A 124 -3.64 -31.00 1.02
N ILE A 125 -3.70 -29.94 1.82
CA ILE A 125 -4.94 -29.42 2.42
C ILE A 125 -5.91 -29.02 1.28
N ILE A 126 -5.44 -28.27 0.31
CA ILE A 126 -6.25 -27.85 -0.86
C ILE A 126 -6.75 -29.08 -1.65
N LYS A 127 -5.90 -30.09 -1.83
CA LYS A 127 -6.28 -31.34 -2.54
C LYS A 127 -7.36 -32.11 -1.80
N LYS A 128 -7.35 -32.16 -0.45
CA LYS A 128 -8.43 -32.77 0.35
C LYS A 128 -9.77 -32.05 0.12
N GLY A 129 -9.73 -30.75 -0.08
CA GLY A 129 -10.86 -29.97 -0.57
C GLY A 129 -11.98 -29.80 0.46
N ALA A 130 -11.62 -29.57 1.70
CA ALA A 130 -12.58 -29.30 2.76
C ALA A 130 -13.50 -28.16 2.40
N LYS A 131 -14.78 -28.29 2.74
CA LYS A 131 -15.71 -27.15 2.76
C LYS A 131 -15.30 -26.21 3.88
N ILE A 132 -15.56 -24.94 3.67
CA ILE A 132 -15.37 -23.91 4.71
C ILE A 132 -16.76 -23.62 5.29
N GLU A 133 -16.89 -23.71 6.58
CA GLU A 133 -18.16 -23.49 7.30
C GLU A 133 -18.00 -22.30 8.25
N ARG A 134 -19.00 -21.41 8.23
CA ARG A 134 -19.08 -20.25 9.15
C ARG A 134 -20.05 -20.57 10.27
N PHE A 135 -19.68 -20.26 11.51
CA PHE A 135 -20.54 -20.33 12.67
C PHE A 135 -20.17 -19.26 13.70
N THR A 136 -21.01 -19.04 14.68
CA THR A 136 -20.79 -18.05 15.73
C THR A 136 -20.81 -18.73 17.10
N LYS A 137 -20.16 -18.10 18.07
CA LYS A 137 -20.17 -18.52 19.47
C LYS A 137 -20.44 -17.30 20.36
N SER A 138 -20.91 -17.57 21.61
CA SER A 138 -20.90 -16.54 22.65
C SER A 138 -19.46 -16.13 22.97
N ARG A 139 -19.28 -14.95 23.57
CA ARG A 139 -17.95 -14.47 23.97
C ARG A 139 -17.28 -15.43 24.93
N GLU A 140 -18.01 -15.93 25.91
CA GLU A 140 -17.53 -16.87 26.90
C GLU A 140 -17.09 -18.19 26.27
N ASP A 141 -17.90 -18.76 25.38
CA ASP A 141 -17.57 -20.00 24.68
C ASP A 141 -16.40 -19.82 23.72
N ALA A 142 -16.28 -18.65 23.10
CA ALA A 142 -15.19 -18.33 22.19
C ALA A 142 -13.85 -18.22 22.93
N ILE A 143 -13.83 -17.53 24.06
CA ILE A 143 -12.65 -17.43 24.94
C ILE A 143 -12.28 -18.82 25.47
N ALA A 144 -13.23 -19.60 26.00
CA ALA A 144 -12.96 -20.95 26.53
C ALA A 144 -12.38 -21.86 25.44
N TYR A 145 -12.91 -21.78 24.21
CA TYR A 145 -12.42 -22.58 23.08
C TYR A 145 -10.94 -22.29 22.75
N PHE A 146 -10.52 -21.02 22.71
CA PHE A 146 -9.13 -20.68 22.41
C PHE A 146 -8.20 -20.81 23.62
N GLN A 147 -8.70 -20.71 24.84
CA GLN A 147 -7.93 -21.06 26.05
C GLN A 147 -7.62 -22.55 26.08
N GLU A 148 -8.58 -23.42 25.77
CA GLU A 148 -8.35 -24.87 25.67
C GLU A 148 -7.32 -25.22 24.60
N LYS A 149 -7.32 -24.51 23.48
CA LYS A 149 -6.33 -24.66 22.40
C LYS A 149 -5.01 -23.95 22.66
N ASN A 150 -4.86 -23.23 23.76
CA ASN A 150 -3.68 -22.45 24.11
C ASN A 150 -3.31 -21.43 23.01
N GLU A 151 -4.30 -20.67 22.52
CA GLU A 151 -4.16 -19.62 21.50
C GLU A 151 -4.35 -18.21 22.10
N PRO A 152 -3.36 -17.67 22.81
CA PRO A 152 -3.51 -16.45 23.59
C PRO A 152 -3.85 -15.21 22.76
N TYR A 153 -3.32 -15.10 21.54
CA TYR A 153 -3.59 -13.98 20.65
C TYR A 153 -5.06 -13.92 20.19
N LYS A 154 -5.69 -15.10 20.03
CA LYS A 154 -7.12 -15.16 19.70
C LYS A 154 -7.98 -14.78 20.89
N VAL A 155 -7.61 -15.13 22.11
CA VAL A 155 -8.27 -14.70 23.35
C VAL A 155 -8.21 -13.17 23.46
N GLU A 156 -7.02 -12.57 23.32
CA GLU A 156 -6.81 -11.12 23.35
C GLU A 156 -7.65 -10.39 22.29
N LEU A 157 -7.72 -10.92 21.06
CA LEU A 157 -8.54 -10.34 20.00
C LEU A 157 -10.04 -10.35 20.34
N ILE A 158 -10.54 -11.42 20.98
CA ILE A 158 -11.95 -11.51 21.40
C ILE A 158 -12.25 -10.53 22.53
N GLU A 159 -11.33 -10.41 23.51
CA GLU A 159 -11.48 -9.50 24.65
C GLU A 159 -11.57 -8.04 24.21
N ASP A 160 -10.86 -7.65 23.14
CA ASP A 160 -10.84 -6.30 22.60
C ASP A 160 -12.07 -5.96 21.73
N LEU A 161 -12.87 -6.94 21.31
CA LEU A 161 -14.08 -6.65 20.54
C LEU A 161 -15.08 -5.88 21.39
N PRO A 162 -15.80 -4.89 20.83
CA PRO A 162 -16.89 -4.19 21.52
C PRO A 162 -17.94 -5.15 22.08
N GLU A 163 -18.60 -4.76 23.18
CA GLU A 163 -19.74 -5.52 23.70
C GLU A 163 -20.83 -5.67 22.64
N GLY A 164 -21.42 -6.88 22.55
CA GLY A 164 -22.46 -7.18 21.56
C GLY A 164 -21.96 -7.49 20.14
N SER A 165 -20.64 -7.45 19.90
CA SER A 165 -20.07 -7.86 18.61
C SER A 165 -20.36 -9.33 18.34
N GLU A 166 -20.72 -9.65 17.10
CA GLU A 166 -20.81 -11.03 16.62
C GLU A 166 -19.43 -11.65 16.55
N ILE A 167 -19.23 -12.78 17.21
CA ILE A 167 -17.95 -13.50 17.20
C ILE A 167 -18.08 -14.71 16.29
N SER A 168 -17.52 -14.56 15.08
CA SER A 168 -17.60 -15.55 14.03
C SER A 168 -16.32 -16.36 13.89
N PHE A 169 -16.53 -17.60 13.47
CA PHE A 169 -15.50 -18.61 13.23
C PHE A 169 -15.65 -19.16 11.83
N TYR A 170 -14.52 -19.58 11.28
CA TYR A 170 -14.48 -20.35 10.05
C TYR A 170 -13.71 -21.64 10.28
N SER A 171 -14.34 -22.78 9.96
CA SER A 171 -13.70 -24.10 9.99
C SER A 171 -13.44 -24.62 8.60
N GLN A 172 -12.33 -25.33 8.45
CA GLN A 172 -11.92 -26.04 7.24
C GLN A 172 -11.41 -27.43 7.59
N GLY A 173 -12.30 -28.43 7.54
CA GLY A 173 -12.03 -29.74 8.13
C GLY A 173 -11.89 -29.68 9.64
N ASP A 174 -10.77 -30.18 10.17
CA ASP A 174 -10.50 -30.24 11.61
C ASP A 174 -9.86 -28.96 12.16
N TRP A 175 -9.62 -27.97 11.32
CA TRP A 175 -9.00 -26.70 11.71
C TRP A 175 -10.03 -25.56 11.73
N THR A 176 -9.93 -24.71 12.76
CA THR A 176 -10.89 -23.61 12.97
C THR A 176 -10.17 -22.37 13.44
N ASP A 177 -10.54 -21.21 12.90
CA ASP A 177 -10.01 -19.91 13.30
C ASP A 177 -11.10 -18.89 13.63
N LEU A 178 -10.74 -17.90 14.47
CA LEU A 178 -11.49 -16.66 14.70
C LEU A 178 -11.37 -15.76 13.49
N CYS A 179 -12.47 -15.43 12.84
CA CYS A 179 -12.42 -14.58 11.66
C CYS A 179 -13.78 -13.95 11.34
N ALA A 180 -13.76 -12.68 10.92
CA ALA A 180 -14.95 -11.99 10.42
C ALA A 180 -15.33 -12.42 8.98
N GLY A 181 -14.38 -12.98 8.22
CA GLY A 181 -14.58 -13.33 6.80
C GLY A 181 -14.48 -12.12 5.86
N PRO A 182 -15.04 -12.22 4.64
CA PRO A 182 -15.58 -13.45 4.03
C PRO A 182 -14.52 -14.45 3.56
N HIS A 183 -14.94 -15.69 3.31
CA HIS A 183 -14.11 -16.76 2.78
C HIS A 183 -14.77 -17.48 1.61
N LEU A 184 -13.97 -18.19 0.79
CA LEU A 184 -14.48 -19.09 -0.24
C LEU A 184 -15.36 -20.20 0.37
N MET A 185 -16.17 -20.86 -0.47
CA MET A 185 -16.99 -22.01 -0.03
C MET A 185 -16.15 -23.26 0.27
N SER A 186 -14.95 -23.36 -0.29
CA SER A 186 -14.04 -24.49 -0.10
C SER A 186 -12.59 -24.06 -0.34
N VAL A 187 -11.67 -24.69 0.36
CA VAL A 187 -10.20 -24.52 0.17
C VAL A 187 -9.74 -24.88 -1.25
N LYS A 188 -10.52 -25.67 -1.99
CA LYS A 188 -10.26 -25.99 -3.44
C LYS A 188 -10.21 -24.76 -4.35
N GLY A 189 -10.81 -23.64 -3.92
CA GLY A 189 -10.76 -22.40 -4.67
C GLY A 189 -9.37 -21.78 -4.75
N VAL A 190 -8.48 -22.08 -3.81
CA VAL A 190 -7.09 -21.61 -3.78
C VAL A 190 -6.24 -22.46 -4.74
N LYS A 191 -6.29 -22.16 -6.05
CA LYS A 191 -5.67 -22.98 -7.10
C LYS A 191 -4.21 -22.67 -7.37
N ALA A 192 -3.84 -21.41 -7.25
CA ALA A 192 -2.51 -20.90 -7.59
C ALA A 192 -2.02 -19.99 -6.45
N PHE A 193 -0.97 -20.39 -5.76
CA PHE A 193 -0.37 -19.66 -4.67
C PHE A 193 1.12 -19.93 -4.57
N LYS A 194 1.85 -19.03 -3.91
CA LYS A 194 3.27 -19.15 -3.61
C LYS A 194 3.57 -18.50 -2.26
N LEU A 195 4.37 -19.14 -1.41
CA LEU A 195 4.98 -18.51 -0.25
C LEU A 195 6.23 -17.76 -0.68
N LEU A 196 6.35 -16.51 -0.26
CA LEU A 196 7.38 -15.58 -0.75
C LEU A 196 8.54 -15.46 0.22
N SER A 197 8.26 -15.14 1.48
CA SER A 197 9.28 -14.87 2.50
C SER A 197 8.74 -15.07 3.92
N SER A 198 9.67 -15.15 4.87
CA SER A 198 9.41 -15.04 6.30
C SER A 198 10.20 -13.87 6.86
N SER A 199 9.60 -13.11 7.77
CA SER A 199 10.24 -11.99 8.47
C SER A 199 9.69 -11.87 9.89
N SER A 200 10.38 -11.10 10.73
CA SER A 200 9.87 -10.72 12.04
C SER A 200 8.87 -9.57 11.92
N ALA A 201 7.86 -9.56 12.77
CA ALA A 201 6.89 -8.47 12.88
C ALA A 201 6.45 -8.33 14.35
N TYR A 202 6.33 -7.09 14.82
CA TYR A 202 5.82 -6.87 16.17
C TYR A 202 4.29 -7.04 16.22
N TRP A 203 3.79 -7.71 17.25
CA TRP A 203 2.36 -7.82 17.48
C TRP A 203 1.72 -6.42 17.52
N ARG A 204 0.68 -6.21 16.71
CA ARG A 204 -0.01 -4.91 16.55
C ARG A 204 0.92 -3.75 16.17
N GLY A 205 2.04 -4.03 15.51
CA GLY A 205 2.96 -3.02 15.02
C GLY A 205 3.74 -2.24 16.09
N SER A 206 3.68 -2.64 17.35
CA SER A 206 4.37 -1.96 18.44
C SER A 206 5.61 -2.72 18.88
N GLU A 207 6.77 -2.08 18.89
CA GLU A 207 8.03 -2.67 19.39
C GLU A 207 8.01 -3.07 20.88
N LYS A 208 7.01 -2.61 21.63
CA LYS A 208 6.79 -2.99 23.04
C LYS A 208 6.13 -4.35 23.19
N ASN A 209 5.54 -4.88 22.11
CA ASN A 209 4.83 -6.15 22.11
C ASN A 209 5.72 -7.30 21.65
N ALA A 210 5.20 -8.52 21.74
CA ALA A 210 5.90 -9.73 21.31
C ALA A 210 6.31 -9.64 19.83
N MET A 211 7.51 -10.13 19.53
CA MET A 211 7.99 -10.27 18.16
C MET A 211 7.53 -11.60 17.60
N LEU A 212 6.68 -11.55 16.57
CA LEU A 212 6.12 -12.69 15.88
C LEU A 212 6.89 -13.01 14.60
N THR A 213 6.69 -14.20 14.09
CA THR A 213 7.18 -14.61 12.77
C THR A 213 6.05 -14.49 11.75
N ARG A 214 6.24 -13.65 10.75
CA ARG A 214 5.30 -13.41 9.66
C ARG A 214 5.70 -14.15 8.41
N ILE A 215 4.78 -14.89 7.80
CA ILE A 215 4.97 -15.51 6.48
C ILE A 215 4.14 -14.72 5.46
N TYR A 216 4.80 -14.27 4.39
CA TYR A 216 4.14 -13.65 3.24
C TYR A 216 3.90 -14.68 2.14
N GLY A 217 2.73 -14.59 1.52
CA GLY A 217 2.37 -15.37 0.36
C GLY A 217 1.54 -14.56 -0.62
N THR A 218 1.37 -15.10 -1.82
CA THR A 218 0.46 -14.54 -2.81
C THR A 218 -0.41 -15.64 -3.41
N ALA A 219 -1.62 -15.29 -3.89
CA ALA A 219 -2.52 -16.19 -4.56
C ALA A 219 -3.28 -15.49 -5.68
N TYR A 220 -3.57 -16.24 -6.74
CA TYR A 220 -4.24 -15.78 -7.96
C TYR A 220 -5.30 -16.77 -8.42
N ALA A 221 -6.18 -16.33 -9.33
CA ALA A 221 -7.23 -17.16 -9.89
C ALA A 221 -6.68 -18.32 -10.73
N SER A 222 -5.54 -18.12 -11.39
CA SER A 222 -4.89 -19.08 -12.29
C SER A 222 -3.38 -19.17 -12.05
N LYS A 223 -2.78 -20.27 -12.56
CA LYS A 223 -1.33 -20.46 -12.52
C LYS A 223 -0.59 -19.49 -13.45
N ASP A 224 -1.23 -19.08 -14.53
CA ASP A 224 -0.62 -18.16 -15.49
C ASP A 224 -0.51 -16.76 -14.90
N GLU A 225 -1.56 -16.26 -14.24
CA GLU A 225 -1.50 -15.00 -13.49
C GLU A 225 -0.46 -15.03 -12.37
N LEU A 226 -0.39 -16.14 -11.62
CA LEU A 226 0.64 -16.29 -10.58
C LEU A 226 2.05 -16.25 -11.18
N LYS A 227 2.25 -16.95 -12.32
CA LYS A 227 3.54 -16.98 -13.01
C LYS A 227 3.95 -15.59 -13.49
N GLU A 228 3.04 -14.87 -14.11
CA GLU A 228 3.27 -13.49 -14.56
C GLU A 228 3.66 -12.59 -13.40
N HIS A 229 2.92 -12.65 -12.29
CA HIS A 229 3.26 -11.88 -11.09
C HIS A 229 4.65 -12.22 -10.53
N LEU A 230 5.01 -13.51 -10.47
CA LEU A 230 6.33 -13.92 -9.98
C LEU A 230 7.45 -13.45 -10.94
N GLU A 231 7.22 -13.46 -12.24
CA GLU A 231 8.16 -12.92 -13.23
C GLU A 231 8.31 -11.39 -13.06
N GLN A 232 7.21 -10.68 -12.84
CA GLN A 232 7.24 -9.24 -12.53
C GLN A 232 8.02 -8.94 -11.23
N MET A 233 7.82 -9.74 -10.18
CA MET A 233 8.57 -9.60 -8.92
C MET A 233 10.08 -9.84 -9.12
N GLU A 234 10.47 -10.85 -9.88
CA GLU A 234 11.90 -11.10 -10.17
C GLU A 234 12.50 -9.98 -11.02
N GLU A 235 11.74 -9.46 -12.00
CA GLU A 235 12.17 -8.31 -12.78
C GLU A 235 12.30 -7.05 -11.91
N ALA A 236 11.35 -6.79 -11.00
CA ALA A 236 11.44 -5.70 -10.04
C ALA A 236 12.70 -5.81 -9.16
N LYS A 237 13.03 -7.01 -8.66
CA LYS A 237 14.28 -7.24 -7.92
C LYS A 237 15.53 -6.98 -8.76
N ARG A 238 15.51 -7.34 -10.05
CA ARG A 238 16.64 -7.05 -10.96
C ARG A 238 16.80 -5.55 -11.20
N ARG A 239 15.69 -4.82 -11.26
CA ARG A 239 15.64 -3.36 -11.47
C ARG A 239 15.73 -2.55 -10.18
N ASP A 240 15.89 -3.20 -9.02
CA ASP A 240 16.01 -2.49 -7.74
C ASP A 240 17.14 -1.46 -7.80
N HIS A 241 16.78 -0.19 -7.62
CA HIS A 241 17.70 0.93 -7.76
C HIS A 241 18.83 0.92 -6.73
N ASN A 242 18.62 0.31 -5.54
CA ASN A 242 19.67 0.16 -4.54
C ASN A 242 20.73 -0.84 -5.00
N LYS A 243 20.29 -1.93 -5.65
CA LYS A 243 21.21 -2.92 -6.24
C LYS A 243 21.96 -2.30 -7.40
N LEU A 244 21.25 -1.76 -8.38
CA LEU A 244 21.84 -1.13 -9.56
C LEU A 244 22.74 0.04 -9.20
N GLY A 245 22.32 0.87 -8.23
CA GLY A 245 23.08 2.01 -7.74
C GLY A 245 24.46 1.62 -7.20
N ARG A 246 24.53 0.51 -6.45
CA ARG A 246 25.80 -0.03 -5.94
C ARG A 246 26.64 -0.65 -7.05
N GLU A 247 26.04 -1.53 -7.87
CA GLU A 247 26.75 -2.24 -8.96
C GLU A 247 27.33 -1.28 -10.00
N MET A 248 26.57 -0.24 -10.37
CA MET A 248 26.97 0.77 -11.34
C MET A 248 27.73 1.95 -10.72
N LYS A 249 27.97 1.93 -9.42
CA LYS A 249 28.65 3.01 -8.68
C LYS A 249 27.98 4.38 -8.88
N ILE A 250 26.65 4.42 -8.76
CA ILE A 250 25.84 5.64 -8.89
C ILE A 250 25.75 6.35 -7.54
N PHE A 251 25.44 5.61 -6.48
CA PHE A 251 25.40 6.15 -5.11
C PHE A 251 25.74 5.09 -4.08
N THR A 252 26.02 5.53 -2.88
CA THR A 252 26.21 4.70 -1.69
C THR A 252 25.74 5.41 -0.44
N THR A 253 25.52 4.67 0.65
CA THR A 253 25.19 5.19 1.97
C THR A 253 26.28 4.81 2.95
N VAL A 254 26.57 5.69 3.92
CA VAL A 254 27.60 5.49 4.95
C VAL A 254 27.01 5.88 6.30
N ASP A 255 27.07 4.98 7.27
CA ASP A 255 26.42 5.15 8.58
C ASP A 255 26.87 6.41 9.32
N VAL A 256 28.18 6.76 9.24
CA VAL A 256 28.73 7.96 9.87
C VAL A 256 28.19 9.28 9.30
N ILE A 257 27.66 9.26 8.05
CA ILE A 257 27.00 10.43 7.44
C ILE A 257 25.53 10.48 7.86
N GLY A 258 24.91 9.32 8.02
CA GLY A 258 23.52 9.17 8.46
C GLY A 258 22.59 8.62 7.39
N GLN A 259 21.49 8.05 7.86
CA GLN A 259 20.46 7.50 7.00
C GLN A 259 19.74 8.62 6.22
N GLY A 260 19.35 8.31 4.99
CA GLY A 260 18.66 9.27 4.11
C GLY A 260 19.56 10.37 3.54
N LEU A 261 20.88 10.25 3.68
CA LEU A 261 21.89 11.16 3.15
C LEU A 261 22.86 10.41 2.22
N PRO A 262 22.41 10.01 1.02
CA PRO A 262 23.23 9.23 0.09
C PRO A 262 24.39 10.05 -0.48
N LEU A 263 25.53 9.41 -0.61
CA LEU A 263 26.67 9.94 -1.36
C LEU A 263 26.47 9.60 -2.84
N ILE A 264 26.38 10.62 -3.67
CA ILE A 264 26.33 10.46 -5.12
C ILE A 264 27.75 10.25 -5.65
N MET A 265 27.99 9.11 -6.28
CA MET A 265 29.27 8.73 -6.81
C MET A 265 29.51 9.38 -8.20
N PRO A 266 30.74 9.38 -8.75
CA PRO A 266 31.03 10.06 -10.02
C PRO A 266 30.09 9.69 -11.18
N ASN A 267 29.72 8.42 -11.33
CA ASN A 267 28.77 8.01 -12.38
C ASN A 267 27.37 8.61 -12.15
N GLY A 268 26.94 8.67 -10.90
CA GLY A 268 25.67 9.31 -10.53
C GLY A 268 25.68 10.82 -10.75
N VAL A 269 26.83 11.48 -10.49
CA VAL A 269 26.98 12.92 -10.74
C VAL A 269 26.83 13.23 -12.23
N ILE A 270 27.41 12.40 -13.11
CA ILE A 270 27.25 12.58 -14.57
C ILE A 270 25.75 12.50 -14.95
N MET A 271 25.04 11.47 -14.48
CA MET A 271 23.61 11.32 -14.74
C MET A 271 22.80 12.52 -14.23
N MET A 272 23.05 12.95 -12.99
CA MET A 272 22.36 14.11 -12.41
C MET A 272 22.62 15.39 -13.18
N GLN A 273 23.86 15.65 -13.60
CA GLN A 273 24.22 16.85 -14.35
C GLN A 273 23.56 16.88 -15.73
N GLU A 274 23.51 15.76 -16.44
CA GLU A 274 22.84 15.70 -17.74
C GLU A 274 21.33 15.89 -17.62
N LEU A 275 20.68 15.25 -16.64
CA LEU A 275 19.25 15.45 -16.35
C LEU A 275 18.96 16.90 -15.96
N GLN A 276 19.79 17.49 -15.11
CA GLN A 276 19.63 18.87 -14.64
C GLN A 276 19.76 19.86 -15.81
N ARG A 277 20.82 19.75 -16.63
CA ARG A 277 21.03 20.61 -17.79
C ARG A 277 19.87 20.50 -18.78
N TRP A 278 19.48 19.28 -19.07
CA TRP A 278 18.39 19.02 -19.99
C TRP A 278 17.07 19.66 -19.53
N ILE A 279 16.66 19.46 -18.27
CA ILE A 279 15.39 20.03 -17.78
C ILE A 279 15.46 21.57 -17.70
N GLU A 280 16.58 22.14 -17.29
CA GLU A 280 16.79 23.58 -17.25
C GLU A 280 16.69 24.21 -18.65
N ASP A 281 17.23 23.55 -19.67
CA ASP A 281 17.12 23.99 -21.07
C ASP A 281 15.67 23.90 -21.56
N GLU A 282 14.95 22.82 -21.24
CA GLU A 282 13.55 22.64 -21.62
C GLU A 282 12.61 23.63 -20.96
N GLU A 283 12.83 23.93 -19.68
CA GLU A 283 12.09 24.98 -18.95
C GLU A 283 12.38 26.37 -19.57
N THR A 284 13.63 26.66 -19.86
CA THR A 284 14.05 27.92 -20.48
C THR A 284 13.39 28.12 -21.85
N LYS A 285 13.33 27.09 -22.69
CA LYS A 285 12.63 27.11 -24.00
C LYS A 285 11.13 27.40 -23.83
N ARG A 286 10.53 27.04 -22.71
CA ARG A 286 9.12 27.27 -22.37
C ARG A 286 8.88 28.58 -21.60
N GLY A 287 9.92 29.42 -21.49
CA GLY A 287 9.84 30.76 -20.91
C GLY A 287 9.93 30.78 -19.39
N TYR A 288 10.50 29.74 -18.75
CA TYR A 288 10.80 29.81 -17.33
C TYR A 288 12.05 30.65 -17.09
N ILE A 289 11.98 31.53 -16.10
CA ILE A 289 13.05 32.39 -15.63
C ILE A 289 13.75 31.72 -14.47
N ARG A 290 15.06 31.54 -14.57
CA ARG A 290 15.83 30.82 -13.53
C ARG A 290 16.03 31.71 -12.31
N THR A 291 15.81 31.12 -11.14
CA THR A 291 16.08 31.74 -9.84
C THR A 291 17.02 30.86 -9.01
N LYS A 292 17.57 31.43 -7.97
CA LYS A 292 18.35 30.71 -6.95
C LYS A 292 18.08 31.32 -5.58
N THR A 293 17.54 30.53 -4.69
CA THR A 293 17.12 30.94 -3.35
C THR A 293 17.94 30.26 -2.25
N PRO A 294 18.00 30.82 -1.02
CA PRO A 294 18.76 30.24 0.08
C PRO A 294 18.23 28.86 0.51
N LEU A 295 19.13 28.03 1.08
CA LEU A 295 18.78 26.70 1.58
C LEU A 295 18.08 26.70 2.93
N MET A 296 18.08 27.83 3.63
CA MET A 296 17.45 28.01 4.93
C MET A 296 16.86 29.42 5.08
N ALA A 297 15.89 29.53 5.95
CA ALA A 297 15.31 30.83 6.34
C ALA A 297 14.96 30.83 7.82
N LYS A 298 14.67 32.05 8.36
CA LYS A 298 14.08 32.20 9.68
C LYS A 298 12.71 31.49 9.73
N SER A 299 12.36 30.98 10.90
CA SER A 299 11.06 30.38 11.17
C SER A 299 9.89 31.25 10.76
N ASP A 300 10.05 32.57 10.79
CA ASP A 300 9.03 33.53 10.40
C ASP A 300 8.53 33.36 8.99
N LEU A 301 9.41 33.02 8.03
CA LEU A 301 9.01 32.71 6.64
C LEU A 301 8.02 31.54 6.59
N TYR A 302 8.29 30.52 7.35
CA TYR A 302 7.47 29.30 7.40
C TYR A 302 6.19 29.49 8.22
N LYS A 303 6.19 30.38 9.22
CA LYS A 303 4.99 30.82 9.94
C LYS A 303 4.05 31.61 9.02
N ILE A 304 4.57 32.54 8.22
CA ILE A 304 3.79 33.32 7.24
C ILE A 304 3.14 32.40 6.17
N SER A 305 3.84 31.37 5.75
CA SER A 305 3.36 30.43 4.73
C SER A 305 2.53 29.25 5.30
N GLY A 306 2.34 29.16 6.63
CA GLY A 306 1.59 28.10 7.30
C GLY A 306 2.33 26.77 7.45
N HIS A 307 3.54 26.65 6.90
CA HIS A 307 4.30 25.39 6.96
C HIS A 307 4.78 25.06 8.37
N TRP A 308 5.05 26.09 9.20
CA TRP A 308 5.52 25.88 10.56
C TRP A 308 4.51 25.13 11.43
N ASP A 309 3.23 25.43 11.27
CA ASP A 309 2.16 24.86 12.08
C ASP A 309 1.81 23.43 11.65
N HIS A 310 2.02 23.09 10.37
CA HIS A 310 1.58 21.80 9.81
C HIS A 310 2.72 20.81 9.55
N TYR A 311 3.97 21.28 9.41
CA TYR A 311 5.09 20.45 8.96
C TYR A 311 6.35 20.58 9.81
N LYS A 312 6.28 21.22 10.99
CA LYS A 312 7.46 21.47 11.83
C LYS A 312 8.24 20.20 12.17
N GLU A 313 7.56 19.11 12.45
CA GLU A 313 8.17 17.81 12.77
C GLU A 313 8.98 17.23 11.58
N GLY A 314 8.53 17.50 10.37
CA GLY A 314 9.21 17.14 9.12
C GLY A 314 10.31 18.11 8.69
N MET A 315 10.67 19.11 9.49
CA MET A 315 11.69 20.12 9.17
C MET A 315 12.93 19.95 10.03
N PHE A 316 14.10 20.23 9.46
CA PHE A 316 15.34 20.41 10.24
C PHE A 316 15.36 21.83 10.81
N VAL A 317 15.07 21.95 12.09
CA VAL A 317 15.06 23.21 12.82
C VAL A 317 16.43 23.44 13.46
N LEU A 318 16.94 24.67 13.35
CA LEU A 318 18.22 25.12 13.86
C LEU A 318 17.95 26.19 14.92
N GLY A 319 18.20 25.88 16.18
CA GLY A 319 17.91 26.72 17.34
C GLY A 319 16.67 26.28 18.11
N ASP A 320 16.42 26.93 19.22
CA ASP A 320 15.33 26.65 20.15
C ASP A 320 14.42 27.89 20.25
N GLU A 321 13.12 27.75 20.02
CA GLU A 321 12.14 28.85 20.07
C GLU A 321 12.00 29.48 21.48
N GLU A 322 12.32 28.74 22.54
CA GLU A 322 12.21 29.23 23.91
C GLU A 322 13.44 30.03 24.37
N THR A 323 14.61 29.70 23.81
CA THR A 323 15.89 30.26 24.30
C THR A 323 16.58 31.16 23.29
N ASP A 324 16.35 30.98 22.00
CA ASP A 324 17.06 31.70 20.95
C ASP A 324 16.28 32.91 20.41
N LYS A 325 17.01 34.01 20.12
CA LYS A 325 16.40 35.19 19.51
C LYS A 325 15.90 34.96 18.08
N GLU A 326 16.55 34.07 17.37
CA GLU A 326 16.24 33.72 15.98
C GLU A 326 16.38 32.23 15.79
N VAL A 327 15.33 31.61 15.25
CA VAL A 327 15.29 30.19 14.89
C VAL A 327 15.23 30.08 13.37
N PHE A 328 16.07 29.23 12.83
CA PHE A 328 16.12 28.93 11.38
C PHE A 328 15.62 27.52 11.11
N ALA A 329 15.28 27.25 9.86
CA ALA A 329 15.07 25.88 9.40
C ALA A 329 15.60 25.70 7.99
N LEU A 330 16.08 24.48 7.70
CA LEU A 330 16.37 24.08 6.33
C LEU A 330 15.05 23.99 5.53
N ARG A 331 15.08 24.40 4.27
CA ARG A 331 13.88 24.47 3.44
C ARG A 331 13.34 23.10 3.07
N PRO A 332 12.08 22.76 3.40
CA PRO A 332 11.42 21.56 2.91
C PRO A 332 10.83 21.74 1.51
N MET A 333 10.73 23.00 1.05
CA MET A 333 10.20 23.42 -0.25
C MET A 333 10.68 24.84 -0.60
N THR A 334 10.53 25.24 -1.85
CA THR A 334 11.03 26.52 -2.36
C THR A 334 9.92 27.59 -2.47
N CYS A 335 8.63 27.18 -2.44
CA CYS A 335 7.49 28.07 -2.65
C CYS A 335 7.56 29.43 -1.91
N PRO A 336 7.79 29.47 -0.57
CA PRO A 336 7.82 30.75 0.14
C PRO A 336 8.91 31.70 -0.35
N PHE A 337 10.05 31.16 -0.76
CA PHE A 337 11.18 31.97 -1.27
C PHE A 337 10.85 32.56 -2.63
N GLN A 338 10.23 31.79 -3.53
CA GLN A 338 9.86 32.24 -4.87
C GLN A 338 8.85 33.39 -4.84
N TYR A 339 7.93 33.39 -3.86
CA TYR A 339 7.00 34.51 -3.66
C TYR A 339 7.72 35.80 -3.23
N TYR A 340 8.82 35.70 -2.49
CA TYR A 340 9.65 36.86 -2.16
C TYR A 340 10.51 37.32 -3.35
N VAL A 341 10.93 36.40 -4.24
CA VAL A 341 11.55 36.81 -5.52
C VAL A 341 10.57 37.65 -6.33
N TYR A 342 9.30 37.21 -6.45
CA TYR A 342 8.27 37.98 -7.13
C TYR A 342 8.02 39.34 -6.45
N LYS A 343 7.95 39.38 -5.13
CA LYS A 343 7.73 40.63 -4.36
C LYS A 343 8.90 41.61 -4.37
N ALA A 344 10.09 41.17 -4.78
CA ALA A 344 11.27 42.03 -4.82
C ALA A 344 11.19 43.13 -5.90
N GLU A 345 10.33 42.94 -6.90
CA GLU A 345 10.10 43.89 -7.97
C GLU A 345 8.61 44.27 -8.07
N GLN A 346 8.32 45.41 -8.71
CA GLN A 346 6.95 45.82 -9.03
C GLN A 346 6.54 45.24 -10.37
N HIS A 347 5.43 44.49 -10.37
CA HIS A 347 4.89 43.87 -11.55
C HIS A 347 3.53 44.47 -11.92
N SER A 348 3.29 44.56 -13.21
CA SER A 348 1.98 44.88 -13.78
C SER A 348 1.24 43.58 -14.16
N TYR A 349 -0.07 43.62 -14.21
CA TYR A 349 -0.86 42.52 -14.76
C TYR A 349 -0.48 42.17 -16.23
N ARG A 350 0.18 43.08 -16.95
CA ARG A 350 0.67 42.88 -18.33
C ARG A 350 1.94 42.04 -18.39
N ASP A 351 2.69 41.91 -17.26
CA ASP A 351 3.91 41.12 -17.16
C ASP A 351 3.60 39.63 -16.96
N LEU A 352 2.34 39.30 -16.65
CA LEU A 352 1.89 37.96 -16.43
C LEU A 352 1.51 37.22 -17.71
N PRO A 353 1.78 35.90 -17.84
CA PRO A 353 2.27 34.99 -16.79
C PRO A 353 3.78 35.14 -16.57
N LEU A 354 4.21 35.04 -15.31
CA LEU A 354 5.62 34.86 -14.94
C LEU A 354 5.84 33.42 -14.48
N ARG A 355 6.86 32.77 -15.01
CA ARG A 355 7.21 31.38 -14.67
C ARG A 355 8.61 31.38 -14.07
N TYR A 356 8.71 31.14 -12.77
CA TYR A 356 10.00 30.97 -12.10
C TYR A 356 10.34 29.51 -12.02
N GLY A 357 11.58 29.14 -12.38
CA GLY A 357 12.11 27.79 -12.26
C GLY A 357 13.36 27.75 -11.40
N GLU A 358 13.47 26.75 -10.53
CA GLU A 358 14.67 26.54 -9.75
C GLU A 358 14.98 25.05 -9.62
N THR A 359 16.23 24.67 -9.87
CA THR A 359 16.76 23.38 -9.45
C THR A 359 17.17 23.50 -7.99
N SER A 360 16.32 22.98 -7.11
CA SER A 360 16.31 23.21 -5.67
C SER A 360 16.76 22.01 -4.87
N THR A 361 17.71 22.19 -3.96
CA THR A 361 18.01 21.22 -2.93
C THR A 361 17.07 21.45 -1.75
N LEU A 362 16.39 20.40 -1.31
CA LEU A 362 15.40 20.39 -0.23
C LEU A 362 15.80 19.41 0.86
N PHE A 363 15.26 19.65 2.07
CA PHE A 363 15.56 18.86 3.25
C PHE A 363 14.27 18.49 3.98
N ARG A 364 14.10 17.21 4.29
CA ARG A 364 12.97 16.70 5.08
C ARG A 364 13.47 15.78 6.16
N ASN A 365 13.01 16.00 7.40
CA ASN A 365 13.36 15.14 8.53
C ASN A 365 12.49 13.88 8.52
N GLU A 366 12.74 13.01 7.56
CA GLU A 366 12.03 11.74 7.39
C GLU A 366 12.36 10.75 8.50
N ASP A 367 11.36 9.99 8.94
CA ASP A 367 11.54 8.93 9.93
C ASP A 367 12.37 7.77 9.39
N SER A 368 13.11 7.09 10.26
CA SER A 368 14.03 6.02 9.87
C SER A 368 13.34 4.86 9.14
N GLY A 369 12.09 4.55 9.50
CA GLY A 369 11.30 3.48 8.90
C GLY A 369 10.73 3.80 7.50
N GLU A 370 10.73 5.08 7.11
CA GLU A 370 10.16 5.52 5.83
C GLU A 370 11.21 5.70 4.73
N MET A 371 12.48 5.80 5.11
CA MET A 371 13.57 6.05 4.16
C MET A 371 13.85 4.85 3.27
N HIS A 372 13.96 5.08 1.96
CA HIS A 372 14.19 4.01 0.98
C HIS A 372 15.06 4.47 -0.18
N GLY A 373 16.32 4.04 -0.19
CA GLY A 373 17.31 4.28 -1.28
C GLY A 373 17.42 5.74 -1.66
N LEU A 374 17.14 6.07 -2.94
CA LEU A 374 17.01 7.44 -3.45
C LEU A 374 15.56 7.91 -3.54
N THR A 375 14.58 7.05 -3.30
CA THR A 375 13.15 7.36 -3.46
C THR A 375 12.63 8.23 -2.32
N ARG A 376 13.10 7.96 -1.09
CA ARG A 376 12.73 8.75 0.08
C ARG A 376 13.96 8.99 0.95
N VAL A 377 14.40 10.23 0.96
CA VAL A 377 15.69 10.67 1.54
C VAL A 377 15.51 11.97 2.31
N ARG A 378 16.47 12.30 3.18
CA ARG A 378 16.47 13.54 3.96
C ARG A 378 16.98 14.76 3.19
N GLN A 379 17.75 14.54 2.13
CA GLN A 379 18.23 15.59 1.22
C GLN A 379 18.04 15.14 -0.22
N PHE A 380 17.40 15.94 -1.04
CA PHE A 380 17.15 15.66 -2.45
C PHE A 380 17.12 16.93 -3.29
N THR A 381 17.24 16.81 -4.58
CA THR A 381 17.16 17.92 -5.53
C THR A 381 16.01 17.68 -6.51
N ILE A 382 15.19 18.71 -6.70
CA ILE A 382 14.08 18.69 -7.66
C ILE A 382 14.18 19.89 -8.60
N SER A 383 13.65 19.76 -9.81
CA SER A 383 13.33 20.92 -10.65
C SER A 383 11.89 21.29 -10.37
N GLU A 384 11.68 22.50 -9.88
CA GLU A 384 10.37 22.99 -9.52
C GLU A 384 10.10 24.36 -10.14
N GLY A 385 8.84 24.64 -10.40
CA GLY A 385 8.42 25.91 -10.99
C GLY A 385 7.24 26.51 -10.25
N HIS A 386 7.24 27.85 -10.16
CA HIS A 386 6.16 28.64 -9.59
C HIS A 386 5.65 29.63 -10.64
N LEU A 387 4.37 29.52 -10.96
CA LEU A 387 3.75 30.32 -11.99
C LEU A 387 2.85 31.35 -11.35
N ILE A 388 3.13 32.61 -11.67
CA ILE A 388 2.30 33.74 -11.24
C ILE A 388 1.43 34.14 -12.43
N VAL A 389 0.12 33.95 -12.29
CA VAL A 389 -0.83 34.03 -13.40
C VAL A 389 -2.08 34.81 -13.04
N ARG A 390 -2.75 35.39 -14.04
CA ARG A 390 -4.10 35.91 -13.88
C ARG A 390 -5.12 34.72 -13.95
N PRO A 391 -6.34 34.90 -13.39
CA PRO A 391 -7.36 33.85 -13.45
C PRO A 391 -7.68 33.38 -14.88
N ASP A 392 -7.68 34.26 -15.84
CA ASP A 392 -7.95 33.97 -17.28
C ASP A 392 -6.80 33.17 -17.94
N GLN A 393 -5.61 33.18 -17.38
CA GLN A 393 -4.44 32.43 -17.87
C GLN A 393 -4.29 31.03 -17.22
N MET A 394 -4.95 30.79 -16.11
CA MET A 394 -4.72 29.61 -15.26
C MET A 394 -4.90 28.28 -16.01
N VAL A 395 -5.97 28.14 -16.78
CA VAL A 395 -6.24 26.87 -17.51
C VAL A 395 -5.16 26.58 -18.55
N LYS A 396 -4.69 27.63 -19.26
CA LYS A 396 -3.64 27.47 -20.27
C LYS A 396 -2.31 27.06 -19.59
N GLU A 397 -1.92 27.77 -18.55
CA GLU A 397 -0.66 27.52 -17.85
C GLU A 397 -0.64 26.13 -17.18
N PHE A 398 -1.79 25.69 -16.62
CA PHE A 398 -1.92 24.35 -16.07
C PHE A 398 -1.75 23.26 -17.16
N LYS A 399 -2.36 23.45 -18.33
CA LYS A 399 -2.16 22.52 -19.46
C LYS A 399 -0.70 22.49 -19.93
N ASP A 400 -0.03 23.64 -19.96
CA ASP A 400 1.39 23.73 -20.35
C ASP A 400 2.29 23.01 -19.32
N CYS A 401 1.97 23.07 -18.02
CA CYS A 401 2.67 22.29 -17.00
C CYS A 401 2.49 20.79 -17.19
N ILE A 402 1.25 20.33 -17.44
CA ILE A 402 0.99 18.91 -17.74
C ILE A 402 1.75 18.46 -18.99
N ALA A 403 1.73 19.27 -20.05
CA ALA A 403 2.45 18.95 -21.27
C ALA A 403 3.97 18.85 -21.07
N LEU A 404 4.55 19.70 -20.20
CA LEU A 404 5.96 19.58 -19.83
C LEU A 404 6.23 18.29 -19.06
N ALA A 405 5.38 17.96 -18.09
CA ALA A 405 5.52 16.72 -17.32
C ALA A 405 5.42 15.48 -18.23
N GLN A 406 4.44 15.44 -19.12
CA GLN A 406 4.29 14.36 -20.11
C GLN A 406 5.51 14.22 -21.01
N TYR A 407 6.03 15.34 -21.51
CA TYR A 407 7.24 15.35 -22.32
C TYR A 407 8.45 14.79 -21.54
N CYS A 408 8.60 15.15 -20.28
CA CYS A 408 9.66 14.60 -19.44
C CYS A 408 9.53 13.09 -19.27
N LEU A 409 8.34 12.59 -18.99
CA LEU A 409 8.07 11.16 -18.83
C LEU A 409 8.31 10.39 -20.13
N GLN A 410 7.94 10.97 -21.29
CA GLN A 410 8.18 10.40 -22.60
C GLN A 410 9.67 10.29 -22.91
N VAL A 411 10.46 11.35 -22.66
CA VAL A 411 11.92 11.33 -22.87
C VAL A 411 12.60 10.31 -21.95
N LEU A 412 12.11 10.14 -20.72
CA LEU A 412 12.60 9.15 -19.77
C LEU A 412 12.11 7.72 -20.07
N GLY A 413 11.18 7.53 -21.01
CA GLY A 413 10.65 6.22 -21.39
C GLY A 413 9.73 5.57 -20.36
N VAL A 414 9.06 6.35 -19.53
CA VAL A 414 8.14 5.88 -18.47
C VAL A 414 6.70 6.40 -18.63
N GLU A 415 6.36 6.95 -19.79
CA GLU A 415 5.05 7.55 -20.08
C GLU A 415 3.91 6.52 -19.96
N GLU A 416 4.12 5.28 -20.39
CA GLU A 416 3.10 4.23 -20.41
C GLU A 416 2.71 3.75 -18.99
N ASP A 417 3.57 3.95 -18.01
CA ASP A 417 3.37 3.51 -16.62
C ASP A 417 2.70 4.58 -15.73
N VAL A 418 2.28 5.72 -16.33
CA VAL A 418 1.78 6.88 -15.58
C VAL A 418 0.27 6.91 -15.51
N THR A 419 -0.26 7.10 -14.30
CA THR A 419 -1.68 7.38 -14.05
C THR A 419 -1.85 8.78 -13.48
N TYR A 420 -2.94 9.45 -13.88
CA TYR A 420 -3.26 10.79 -13.40
C TYR A 420 -4.40 10.71 -12.39
N HIS A 421 -4.20 11.29 -11.22
CA HIS A 421 -5.22 11.38 -10.18
C HIS A 421 -5.57 12.85 -9.92
N LEU A 422 -6.85 13.16 -9.86
CA LEU A 422 -7.37 14.44 -9.41
C LEU A 422 -7.84 14.28 -7.97
N SER A 423 -7.25 15.05 -7.05
CA SER A 423 -7.60 15.05 -5.62
C SER A 423 -8.57 16.19 -5.29
#